data_52130d9eedf61494201c8393f740a8c7
#
_entry.id   52130d9eedf61494201c8393f740a8c7
#
_cell.length_a   1.000
_cell.length_b   1.000
_cell.length_c   1.000
_cell.angle_alpha   90.00
_cell.angle_beta   90.00
_cell.angle_gamma   90.00
#
_symmetry.space_group_name_H-M   'P 1'
#
loop_
_entity.id
_entity.type
_entity.pdbx_description
1 polymer ?
#
loop_
_entity_poly.entity_id
_entity_poly.type
_entity_poly.pdbx_seq_one_letter_code
_entity_poly.pdbx_strand_id
1 'polypeptide(L)'
;MSPILVRPVREQLEHDRVIRLLQVRLKRKHEVAANIGSDQTVPVKIGSVQIYPDLVLTTADRFHKLAGTVEVETAESVNHLEAMAQWAHLGRAKAPFHLYVPAGCVEIARRLAAENHVNVAELWSFHTIGDQTRFTLVHRATPVEARKARPAKAPEKPEREGRKAGADSSAKRPAAKRVVRPAVKKTAKTARRK
;
A
#
# COMPACT_ATOMS: atom_id res chain seq x y z
N MET A 1 -8.16 -13.60 -2.12
CA MET A 1 -9.48 -12.98 -1.90
C MET A 1 -9.58 -12.66 -0.44
N SER A 2 -9.66 -11.39 -0.07
CA SER A 2 -9.93 -10.99 1.31
C SER A 2 -11.37 -11.36 1.64
N PRO A 3 -11.66 -11.92 2.81
CA PRO A 3 -13.05 -12.17 3.20
C PRO A 3 -13.75 -10.83 3.31
N ILE A 4 -14.74 -10.60 2.45
CA ILE A 4 -15.62 -9.45 2.55
C ILE A 4 -16.54 -9.73 3.75
N LEU A 5 -16.18 -9.22 4.92
CA LEU A 5 -17.08 -9.16 6.05
C LEU A 5 -18.19 -8.17 5.67
N VAL A 6 -19.40 -8.67 5.49
CA VAL A 6 -20.58 -7.81 5.25
C VAL A 6 -20.88 -7.09 6.55
N ARG A 7 -20.52 -5.82 6.63
CA ARG A 7 -20.84 -4.97 7.79
C ARG A 7 -22.36 -4.70 7.83
N PRO A 8 -22.99 -4.65 9.02
CA PRO A 8 -24.35 -4.16 9.16
C PRO A 8 -24.49 -2.75 8.60
N VAL A 9 -25.63 -2.43 8.01
CA VAL A 9 -25.87 -1.14 7.32
C VAL A 9 -25.55 0.07 8.21
N ARG A 10 -25.93 0.03 9.49
CA ARG A 10 -25.67 1.12 10.43
C ARG A 10 -24.17 1.33 10.66
N GLU A 11 -23.44 0.25 10.82
CA GLU A 11 -22.01 0.25 11.01
C GLU A 11 -21.29 0.77 9.75
N GLN A 12 -21.73 0.35 8.57
CA GLN A 12 -21.19 0.83 7.31
C GLN A 12 -21.40 2.34 7.16
N LEU A 13 -22.57 2.86 7.52
CA LEU A 13 -22.86 4.30 7.47
C LEU A 13 -21.97 5.11 8.43
N GLU A 14 -21.72 4.61 9.63
CA GLU A 14 -20.82 5.26 10.58
C GLU A 14 -19.37 5.26 10.06
N HIS A 15 -18.89 4.12 9.58
CA HIS A 15 -17.59 3.97 8.97
C HIS A 15 -17.39 4.94 7.81
N ASP A 16 -18.29 4.94 6.83
CA ASP A 16 -18.22 5.80 5.64
C ASP A 16 -18.26 7.30 6.02
N ARG A 17 -19.04 7.64 7.05
CA ARG A 17 -19.09 9.01 7.58
C ARG A 17 -17.73 9.44 8.12
N VAL A 18 -17.09 8.60 8.94
CA VAL A 18 -15.77 8.90 9.51
C VAL A 18 -14.73 9.05 8.41
N ILE A 19 -14.74 8.17 7.41
CA ILE A 19 -13.84 8.27 6.25
C ILE A 19 -14.01 9.60 5.53
N ARG A 20 -15.25 10.03 5.25
CA ARG A 20 -15.53 11.33 4.58
C ARG A 20 -15.02 12.51 5.38
N LEU A 21 -15.19 12.51 6.69
CA LEU A 21 -14.68 13.56 7.58
C LEU A 21 -13.15 13.62 7.56
N LEU A 22 -12.50 12.45 7.61
CA LEU A 22 -11.04 12.35 7.50
C LEU A 22 -10.54 12.79 6.13
N GLN A 23 -11.23 12.42 5.06
CA GLN A 23 -10.90 12.85 3.71
C GLN A 23 -10.86 14.37 3.60
N VAL A 24 -11.87 15.07 4.11
CA VAL A 24 -11.91 16.54 4.15
C VAL A 24 -10.77 17.12 4.98
N ARG A 25 -10.50 16.54 6.15
CA ARG A 25 -9.45 17.00 7.05
C ARG A 25 -8.05 16.84 6.45
N LEU A 26 -7.79 15.68 5.84
CA LEU A 26 -6.45 15.32 5.33
C LEU A 26 -6.15 15.95 3.97
N LYS A 27 -7.15 16.32 3.19
CA LYS A 27 -7.01 17.08 1.93
C LYS A 27 -6.26 18.41 2.08
N ARG A 28 -6.16 18.94 3.29
CA ARG A 28 -5.39 20.16 3.56
C ARG A 28 -3.87 19.99 3.36
N LYS A 29 -3.37 18.75 3.45
CA LYS A 29 -1.92 18.44 3.42
C LYS A 29 -1.55 17.41 2.36
N HIS A 30 -2.50 16.61 1.91
CA HIS A 30 -2.30 15.48 1.02
C HIS A 30 -3.35 15.48 -0.08
N GLU A 31 -3.03 14.87 -1.20
CA GLU A 31 -4.06 14.33 -2.07
C GLU A 31 -4.61 13.06 -1.44
N VAL A 32 -5.92 12.93 -1.39
CA VAL A 32 -6.59 11.86 -0.65
C VAL A 32 -7.56 11.13 -1.56
N ALA A 33 -7.25 9.87 -1.83
CA ALA A 33 -8.17 8.95 -2.46
C ALA A 33 -8.85 8.08 -1.38
N ALA A 34 -10.11 7.73 -1.59
CA ALA A 34 -10.90 6.95 -0.65
C ALA A 34 -11.48 5.69 -1.32
N ASN A 35 -11.43 4.57 -0.59
CA ASN A 35 -12.13 3.34 -0.93
C ASN A 35 -13.32 3.25 0.03
N ILE A 36 -14.53 3.61 -0.43
CA ILE A 36 -15.73 3.71 0.42
C ILE A 36 -16.74 2.64 0.02
N GLY A 37 -17.30 1.94 0.98
CA GLY A 37 -18.25 0.87 0.74
C GLY A 37 -17.63 -0.32 0.02
N SER A 38 -18.21 -0.72 -1.11
CA SER A 38 -17.68 -1.79 -1.97
C SER A 38 -16.66 -1.31 -3.00
N ASP A 39 -16.41 -0.01 -3.09
CA ASP A 39 -15.59 0.58 -4.15
C ASP A 39 -14.11 0.47 -3.81
N GLN A 40 -13.46 -0.58 -4.33
CA GLN A 40 -12.02 -0.80 -4.23
C GLN A 40 -11.31 -0.21 -5.45
N THR A 41 -11.15 1.12 -5.47
CA THR A 41 -10.65 1.85 -6.64
C THR A 41 -9.16 2.13 -6.58
N VAL A 42 -8.59 2.34 -5.39
CA VAL A 42 -7.21 2.77 -5.22
C VAL A 42 -6.43 1.78 -4.34
N PRO A 43 -5.74 0.81 -4.96
CA PRO A 43 -4.94 -0.17 -4.22
C PRO A 43 -3.60 0.41 -3.79
N VAL A 44 -3.08 -0.11 -2.67
CA VAL A 44 -1.68 0.03 -2.27
C VAL A 44 -0.99 -1.32 -2.44
N LYS A 45 0.08 -1.35 -3.21
CA LYS A 45 0.86 -2.56 -3.43
C LYS A 45 1.94 -2.72 -2.36
N ILE A 46 1.88 -3.82 -1.62
CA ILE A 46 2.82 -4.16 -0.55
C ILE A 46 3.44 -5.53 -0.86
N GLY A 47 4.64 -5.53 -1.42
CA GLY A 47 5.24 -6.76 -1.96
C GLY A 47 4.44 -7.29 -3.16
N SER A 48 3.93 -8.52 -3.03
CA SER A 48 3.06 -9.16 -4.04
C SER A 48 1.57 -8.96 -3.79
N VAL A 49 1.19 -8.36 -2.66
CA VAL A 49 -0.21 -8.21 -2.24
C VAL A 49 -0.72 -6.82 -2.60
N GLN A 50 -1.96 -6.74 -3.06
CA GLN A 50 -2.72 -5.50 -3.19
C GLN A 50 -3.71 -5.39 -2.04
N ILE A 51 -3.69 -4.25 -1.35
CA ILE A 51 -4.59 -3.92 -0.24
C ILE A 51 -5.28 -2.61 -0.57
N TYR A 52 -6.52 -2.47 -0.15
CA TYR A 52 -7.36 -1.30 -0.38
C TYR A 52 -7.68 -0.63 0.96
N PRO A 53 -6.75 0.20 1.50
CA PRO A 53 -7.03 0.92 2.73
C PRO A 53 -8.13 1.95 2.52
N ASP A 54 -8.86 2.31 3.55
CA ASP A 54 -9.95 3.26 3.48
C ASP A 54 -9.53 4.60 2.87
N LEU A 55 -8.33 5.11 3.23
CA LEU A 55 -7.75 6.28 2.59
C LEU A 55 -6.31 6.04 2.17
N VAL A 56 -6.00 6.47 0.98
CA VAL A 56 -4.64 6.53 0.42
C VAL A 56 -4.22 7.99 0.35
N LEU A 57 -3.13 8.32 1.05
CA LEU A 57 -2.56 9.67 1.07
C LEU A 57 -1.38 9.72 0.13
N THR A 58 -1.37 10.69 -0.77
CA THR A 58 -0.23 10.97 -1.64
C THR A 58 0.25 12.39 -1.47
N THR A 59 1.51 12.63 -1.82
CA THR A 59 2.06 13.98 -1.81
C THR A 59 1.37 14.84 -2.87
N ALA A 60 1.12 16.11 -2.56
CA ALA A 60 0.49 17.07 -3.47
C ALA A 60 1.47 17.61 -4.53
N ASP A 61 2.63 16.98 -4.68
CA ASP A 61 3.63 17.30 -5.70
C ASP A 61 3.38 16.50 -7.00
N ARG A 62 4.11 16.86 -8.05
CA ARG A 62 4.03 16.18 -9.36
C ARG A 62 4.38 14.68 -9.34
N PHE A 63 4.91 14.16 -8.23
CA PHE A 63 5.33 12.76 -8.13
C PHE A 63 4.27 11.86 -7.50
N HIS A 64 3.24 12.42 -6.86
CA HIS A 64 2.14 11.70 -6.20
C HIS A 64 2.62 10.49 -5.38
N LYS A 65 3.71 10.66 -4.62
CA LYS A 65 4.30 9.58 -3.84
C LYS A 65 3.37 9.20 -2.69
N LEU A 66 3.30 7.91 -2.38
CA LEU A 66 2.56 7.43 -1.23
C LEU A 66 3.11 8.08 0.06
N ALA A 67 2.29 8.92 0.69
CA ALA A 67 2.60 9.67 1.90
C ALA A 67 2.07 8.99 3.17
N GLY A 68 1.03 8.15 3.03
CA GLY A 68 0.47 7.39 4.14
C GLY A 68 -0.74 6.56 3.72
N THR A 69 -1.15 5.68 4.61
CA THR A 69 -2.39 4.90 4.50
C THR A 69 -3.19 5.07 5.78
N VAL A 70 -4.51 5.06 5.67
CA VAL A 70 -5.42 5.21 6.79
C VAL A 70 -6.42 4.06 6.76
N GLU A 71 -6.65 3.48 7.93
CA GLU A 71 -7.72 2.52 8.17
C GLU A 71 -8.61 3.06 9.28
N VAL A 72 -9.90 2.93 9.10
CA VAL A 72 -10.93 3.35 10.05
C VAL A 72 -11.68 2.12 10.50
N GLU A 73 -11.68 1.85 11.78
CA GLU A 73 -12.41 0.72 12.33
C GLU A 73 -13.65 1.17 13.10
N THR A 74 -14.64 0.30 13.11
CA THR A 74 -15.79 0.41 13.99
C THR A 74 -15.57 -0.43 15.26
N ALA A 75 -16.49 -0.43 16.19
CA ALA A 75 -16.34 -1.24 17.40
C ALA A 75 -16.31 -2.74 17.10
N GLU A 76 -17.07 -3.17 16.11
CA GLU A 76 -17.18 -4.56 15.69
C GLU A 76 -15.99 -5.02 14.85
N SER A 77 -15.37 -4.10 14.09
CA SER A 77 -14.24 -4.43 13.23
C SER A 77 -12.88 -4.36 13.94
N VAL A 78 -12.78 -3.80 15.15
CA VAL A 78 -11.56 -3.91 15.96
C VAL A 78 -11.43 -5.33 16.52
N ASN A 79 -10.93 -6.25 15.69
CA ASN A 79 -10.77 -7.65 16.03
C ASN A 79 -9.47 -8.24 15.46
N HIS A 80 -9.16 -9.48 15.85
CA HIS A 80 -7.93 -10.16 15.45
C HIS A 80 -7.86 -10.45 13.94
N LEU A 81 -9.00 -10.73 13.29
CA LEU A 81 -9.03 -11.03 11.86
C LEU A 81 -8.64 -9.80 11.03
N GLU A 82 -9.18 -8.64 11.37
CA GLU A 82 -8.83 -7.37 10.69
C GLU A 82 -7.36 -7.00 10.94
N ALA A 83 -6.89 -7.18 12.17
CA ALA A 83 -5.49 -6.94 12.50
C ALA A 83 -4.54 -7.81 11.66
N MET A 84 -4.87 -9.08 11.44
CA MET A 84 -4.08 -9.98 10.60
C MET A 84 -4.28 -9.73 9.10
N ALA A 85 -5.52 -9.50 8.66
CA ALA A 85 -5.85 -9.42 7.24
C ALA A 85 -5.41 -8.10 6.60
N GLN A 86 -5.51 -6.99 7.34
CA GLN A 86 -5.25 -5.65 6.80
C GLN A 86 -4.11 -4.94 7.52
N TRP A 87 -4.19 -4.75 8.85
CA TRP A 87 -3.22 -3.93 9.58
C TRP A 87 -1.80 -4.46 9.48
N ALA A 88 -1.63 -5.81 9.58
CA ALA A 88 -0.31 -6.43 9.47
C ALA A 88 0.35 -6.17 8.11
N HIS A 89 -0.42 -6.05 7.05
CA HIS A 89 0.09 -5.70 5.74
C HIS A 89 0.37 -4.20 5.63
N LEU A 90 -0.55 -3.35 6.06
CA LEU A 90 -0.39 -1.89 6.03
C LEU A 90 0.79 -1.43 6.90
N GLY A 91 1.00 -2.06 8.05
CA GLY A 91 2.15 -1.80 8.92
C GLY A 91 3.51 -2.13 8.28
N ARG A 92 3.55 -2.95 7.21
CA ARG A 92 4.75 -3.27 6.41
C ARG A 92 4.94 -2.35 5.22
N ALA A 93 3.98 -1.47 4.93
CA ALA A 93 4.09 -0.52 3.84
C ALA A 93 5.31 0.40 4.02
N LYS A 94 5.82 0.95 2.92
CA LYS A 94 6.91 1.94 2.97
C LYS A 94 6.46 3.29 3.52
N ALA A 95 5.16 3.56 3.50
CA ALA A 95 4.54 4.79 4.00
C ALA A 95 3.97 4.57 5.41
N PRO A 96 3.80 5.64 6.21
CA PRO A 96 3.18 5.59 7.52
C PRO A 96 1.77 5.01 7.46
N PHE A 97 1.45 4.12 8.39
CA PHE A 97 0.11 3.57 8.59
C PHE A 97 -0.56 4.26 9.77
N HIS A 98 -1.73 4.85 9.54
CA HIS A 98 -2.55 5.54 10.53
C HIS A 98 -3.82 4.74 10.79
N LEU A 99 -4.06 4.39 12.04
CA LEU A 99 -5.21 3.62 12.47
C LEU A 99 -6.16 4.50 13.28
N TYR A 100 -7.43 4.54 12.89
CA TYR A 100 -8.49 5.27 13.56
C TYR A 100 -9.52 4.30 14.15
N VAL A 101 -9.75 4.38 15.45
CA VAL A 101 -10.67 3.50 16.18
C VAL A 101 -11.60 4.28 17.08
N PRO A 102 -12.80 3.75 17.43
CA PRO A 102 -13.64 4.35 18.44
C PRO A 102 -12.90 4.50 19.78
N ALA A 103 -13.22 5.55 20.56
CA ALA A 103 -12.53 5.84 21.81
C ALA A 103 -12.55 4.66 22.80
N GLY A 104 -13.64 3.89 22.84
CA GLY A 104 -13.75 2.68 23.69
C GLY A 104 -12.90 1.50 23.23
N CYS A 105 -12.35 1.52 22.00
CA CYS A 105 -11.61 0.39 21.42
C CYS A 105 -10.09 0.59 21.41
N VAL A 106 -9.59 1.70 21.93
CA VAL A 106 -8.16 2.07 21.90
C VAL A 106 -7.27 1.00 22.50
N GLU A 107 -7.58 0.50 23.69
CA GLU A 107 -6.74 -0.50 24.38
C GLU A 107 -6.77 -1.85 23.67
N ILE A 108 -7.92 -2.22 23.09
CA ILE A 108 -8.05 -3.44 22.28
C ILE A 108 -7.18 -3.31 21.03
N ALA A 109 -7.26 -2.17 20.33
CA ALA A 109 -6.48 -1.91 19.13
C ALA A 109 -4.98 -1.91 19.40
N ARG A 110 -4.53 -1.31 20.52
CA ARG A 110 -3.12 -1.35 20.96
C ARG A 110 -2.63 -2.77 21.19
N ARG A 111 -3.41 -3.57 21.90
CA ARG A 111 -3.09 -4.97 22.18
C ARG A 111 -2.99 -5.77 20.89
N LEU A 112 -3.98 -5.67 20.02
CA LEU A 112 -4.00 -6.36 18.73
C LEU A 112 -2.82 -5.96 17.84
N ALA A 113 -2.48 -4.67 17.79
CA ALA A 113 -1.32 -4.18 17.05
C ALA A 113 -0.01 -4.76 17.59
N ALA A 114 0.14 -4.83 18.92
CA ALA A 114 1.32 -5.41 19.55
C ALA A 114 1.43 -6.93 19.31
N GLU A 115 0.34 -7.69 19.52
CA GLU A 115 0.27 -9.14 19.32
C GLU A 115 0.59 -9.55 17.87
N ASN A 116 0.14 -8.75 16.89
CA ASN A 116 0.36 -9.01 15.47
C ASN A 116 1.58 -8.27 14.89
N HIS A 117 2.41 -7.66 15.74
CA HIS A 117 3.61 -6.91 15.33
C HIS A 117 3.32 -5.86 14.25
N VAL A 118 2.18 -5.18 14.35
CA VAL A 118 1.76 -4.15 13.42
C VAL A 118 2.46 -2.83 13.73
N ASN A 119 3.15 -2.28 12.75
CA ASN A 119 3.77 -0.96 12.87
C ASN A 119 2.75 0.13 12.57
N VAL A 120 2.06 0.62 13.61
CA VAL A 120 1.14 1.75 13.53
C VAL A 120 1.93 3.04 13.76
N ALA A 121 2.02 3.90 12.76
CA ALA A 121 2.71 5.18 12.87
C ALA A 121 1.96 6.16 13.77
N GLU A 122 0.63 6.20 13.64
CA GLU A 122 -0.24 6.99 14.51
C GLU A 122 -1.52 6.21 14.79
N LEU A 123 -1.87 6.11 16.08
CA LEU A 123 -3.17 5.62 16.55
C LEU A 123 -4.01 6.80 16.99
N TRP A 124 -5.17 6.94 16.38
CA TRP A 124 -6.15 7.97 16.66
C TRP A 124 -7.42 7.35 17.23
N SER A 125 -8.00 8.01 18.20
CA SER A 125 -9.37 7.70 18.62
C SER A 125 -10.35 8.67 18.00
N PHE A 126 -11.56 8.21 17.74
CA PHE A 126 -12.70 9.09 17.43
C PHE A 126 -13.87 8.83 18.34
N HIS A 127 -14.64 9.88 18.54
CA HIS A 127 -15.85 9.86 19.34
C HIS A 127 -16.90 10.78 18.72
N THR A 128 -18.10 10.26 18.49
CA THR A 128 -19.21 10.99 17.89
C THR A 128 -20.25 11.33 18.93
N ILE A 129 -20.56 12.62 19.04
CA ILE A 129 -21.64 13.15 19.90
C ILE A 129 -22.59 13.91 18.98
N GLY A 130 -23.80 13.40 18.81
CA GLY A 130 -24.74 13.94 17.82
C GLY A 130 -24.11 13.91 16.42
N ASP A 131 -24.02 15.09 15.79
CA ASP A 131 -23.43 15.22 14.45
C ASP A 131 -21.95 15.58 14.44
N GLN A 132 -21.32 15.71 15.59
CA GLN A 132 -19.92 16.09 15.70
C GLN A 132 -19.03 14.89 16.01
N THR A 133 -18.05 14.65 15.16
CA THR A 133 -16.99 13.65 15.40
C THR A 133 -15.70 14.36 15.76
N ARG A 134 -15.12 13.99 16.91
CA ARG A 134 -13.83 14.49 17.40
C ARG A 134 -12.78 13.41 17.21
N PHE A 135 -11.59 13.82 16.75
CA PHE A 135 -10.43 12.96 16.57
C PHE A 135 -9.33 13.36 17.55
N THR A 136 -8.82 12.40 18.31
CA THR A 136 -7.75 12.60 19.28
C THR A 136 -6.57 11.69 18.96
N LEU A 137 -5.37 12.24 18.86
CA LEU A 137 -4.16 11.44 18.73
C LEU A 137 -3.87 10.75 20.07
N VAL A 138 -3.82 9.43 20.04
CA VAL A 138 -3.59 8.59 21.24
C VAL A 138 -2.14 8.16 21.34
N HIS A 139 -1.55 7.78 20.20
CA HIS A 139 -0.16 7.34 20.12
C HIS A 139 0.47 7.76 18.80
N ARG A 140 1.74 8.12 18.86
CA ARG A 140 2.58 8.35 17.69
C ARG A 140 3.88 7.58 17.89
N ALA A 141 4.21 6.70 16.93
CA ALA A 141 5.44 5.95 16.98
C ALA A 141 6.66 6.89 16.95
N THR A 142 7.63 6.61 17.81
CA THR A 142 8.88 7.34 17.78
C THR A 142 9.72 6.95 16.56
N PRO A 143 10.66 7.80 16.08
CA PRO A 143 11.55 7.45 14.97
C PRO A 143 12.36 6.16 15.21
N VAL A 144 12.61 5.81 16.47
CA VAL A 144 13.33 4.60 16.87
C VAL A 144 12.46 3.36 16.69
N GLU A 145 11.20 3.43 17.09
CA GLU A 145 10.23 2.34 16.92
C GLU A 145 9.94 2.10 15.43
N ALA A 146 9.75 3.17 14.67
CA ALA A 146 9.56 3.12 13.23
C ALA A 146 10.75 2.46 12.48
N ARG A 147 11.99 2.59 13.00
CA ARG A 147 13.19 1.94 12.42
C ARG A 147 13.29 0.46 12.79
N LYS A 148 12.91 0.06 14.01
CA LYS A 148 12.93 -1.34 14.46
C LYS A 148 11.90 -2.21 13.75
N ALA A 149 10.76 -1.63 13.37
CA ALA A 149 9.67 -2.35 12.69
C ALA A 149 9.88 -2.53 11.17
N ARG A 150 10.91 -1.90 10.58
CA ARG A 150 11.24 -2.13 9.16
C ARG A 150 11.96 -3.48 9.03
N PRO A 151 11.49 -4.42 8.18
CA PRO A 151 12.21 -5.66 7.93
C PRO A 151 13.63 -5.33 7.49
N ALA A 152 14.62 -5.99 8.10
CA ALA A 152 16.01 -5.86 7.72
C ALA A 152 16.15 -6.15 6.21
N LYS A 153 16.82 -5.26 5.49
CA LYS A 153 17.18 -5.47 4.09
C LYS A 153 17.92 -6.80 4.03
N ALA A 154 17.41 -7.75 3.24
CA ALA A 154 18.09 -9.03 3.05
C ALA A 154 19.55 -8.75 2.69
N PRO A 155 20.53 -9.52 3.23
CA PRO A 155 21.93 -9.31 2.91
C PRO A 155 22.13 -9.44 1.40
N GLU A 156 22.69 -8.41 0.78
CA GLU A 156 23.14 -8.47 -0.60
C GLU A 156 24.13 -9.63 -0.72
N LYS A 157 23.86 -10.56 -1.63
CA LYS A 157 24.81 -11.60 -1.99
C LYS A 157 26.16 -10.95 -2.32
N PRO A 158 27.27 -11.42 -1.74
CA PRO A 158 28.58 -10.92 -2.14
C PRO A 158 28.79 -11.24 -3.62
N GLU A 159 29.13 -10.21 -4.38
CA GLU A 159 29.63 -10.38 -5.75
C GLU A 159 30.84 -11.31 -5.68
N ARG A 160 30.80 -12.37 -6.47
CA ARG A 160 31.94 -13.27 -6.67
C ARG A 160 33.00 -12.46 -7.40
N GLU A 161 34.03 -12.07 -6.70
CA GLU A 161 35.28 -11.61 -7.27
C GLU A 161 35.81 -12.64 -8.25
N GLY A 162 36.12 -12.15 -9.45
CA GLY A 162 36.64 -12.91 -10.54
C GLY A 162 38.01 -13.50 -10.23
N ARG A 163 38.14 -14.81 -10.31
CA ARG A 163 39.41 -15.50 -10.45
C ARG A 163 39.90 -15.33 -11.90
N LYS A 164 40.90 -14.45 -12.05
CA LYS A 164 41.82 -14.52 -13.19
C LYS A 164 42.69 -15.78 -13.04
N ALA A 165 42.68 -16.68 -14.01
CA ALA A 165 43.78 -17.56 -14.31
C ALA A 165 43.84 -17.71 -15.83
N GLY A 166 44.99 -17.35 -16.38
CA GLY A 166 45.28 -17.38 -17.78
C GLY A 166 45.74 -18.76 -18.28
N ALA A 167 45.80 -18.85 -19.55
CA ALA A 167 46.76 -19.51 -20.46
C ALA A 167 46.01 -20.09 -21.67
N ASP A 168 46.22 -19.44 -22.78
CA ASP A 168 46.98 -19.87 -23.96
C ASP A 168 46.49 -21.13 -24.68
N SER A 169 46.14 -21.00 -25.91
CA SER A 169 46.63 -21.57 -27.15
C SER A 169 45.56 -21.65 -28.26
N SER A 170 45.88 -20.91 -29.31
CA SER A 170 45.82 -21.23 -30.73
C SER A 170 44.70 -22.10 -31.29
N ALA A 171 44.06 -21.59 -32.29
CA ALA A 171 43.97 -22.07 -33.67
C ALA A 171 42.57 -22.01 -34.31
N LYS A 172 42.57 -21.34 -35.45
CA LYS A 172 41.80 -21.57 -36.70
C LYS A 172 40.32 -21.12 -36.76
N ARG A 173 40.17 -20.01 -37.50
CA ARG A 173 39.01 -19.75 -38.40
C ARG A 173 38.92 -20.80 -39.50
N PRO A 174 37.75 -21.07 -40.05
CA PRO A 174 37.42 -20.44 -41.33
C PRO A 174 35.96 -19.93 -41.47
N ALA A 175 35.87 -18.77 -42.12
CA ALA A 175 35.08 -18.33 -43.26
C ALA A 175 33.59 -18.67 -43.39
N ALA A 176 32.84 -17.57 -43.38
CA ALA A 176 31.76 -17.13 -44.29
C ALA A 176 30.67 -18.11 -44.74
N LYS A 177 29.41 -17.71 -44.43
CA LYS A 177 28.37 -17.67 -45.47
C LYS A 177 27.31 -16.62 -45.16
N ARG A 178 27.29 -15.65 -46.03
CA ARG A 178 26.30 -14.58 -46.22
C ARG A 178 25.05 -15.20 -46.85
N VAL A 179 23.87 -15.04 -46.24
CA VAL A 179 22.61 -15.31 -46.90
C VAL A 179 21.70 -14.09 -46.79
N VAL A 180 21.24 -13.75 -47.96
CA VAL A 180 20.55 -12.61 -48.49
C VAL A 180 19.12 -12.52 -47.97
N ARG A 181 18.68 -11.28 -47.72
CA ARG A 181 17.26 -10.87 -47.52
C ARG A 181 16.45 -11.09 -48.81
N PRO A 182 15.13 -11.27 -48.70
CA PRO A 182 14.29 -10.51 -49.59
C PRO A 182 13.30 -9.62 -48.86
N ALA A 183 13.11 -8.44 -49.44
CA ALA A 183 12.12 -7.45 -49.16
C ALA A 183 10.76 -7.87 -49.74
N VAL A 184 9.66 -7.62 -49.01
CA VAL A 184 8.34 -7.64 -49.60
C VAL A 184 7.57 -6.38 -49.22
N LYS A 185 7.19 -5.72 -50.25
CA LYS A 185 6.42 -4.59 -50.68
C LYS A 185 5.20 -4.20 -49.81
N LYS A 186 5.08 -2.86 -49.69
CA LYS A 186 3.86 -2.10 -49.38
C LYS A 186 2.77 -2.35 -50.44
N THR A 187 1.52 -2.48 -50.01
CA THR A 187 0.38 -2.08 -50.81
C THR A 187 -0.57 -1.27 -49.96
N ALA A 188 -0.67 -0.02 -50.33
CA ALA A 188 -1.78 0.88 -49.97
C ALA A 188 -3.02 0.48 -50.79
N LYS A 189 -4.18 0.52 -50.19
CA LYS A 189 -5.44 0.68 -50.97
C LYS A 189 -6.43 1.57 -50.23
N THR A 190 -6.65 2.66 -50.89
CA THR A 190 -7.59 3.75 -50.71
C THR A 190 -9.03 3.33 -51.07
N ALA A 191 -9.96 4.15 -50.64
CA ALA A 191 -11.32 4.42 -51.17
C ALA A 191 -12.46 3.74 -50.41
N ARG A 192 -13.53 4.31 -50.12
CA ARG A 192 -14.33 5.50 -50.45
C ARG A 192 -15.78 5.19 -50.11
N ARG A 193 -16.43 6.10 -49.42
CA ARG A 193 -17.87 6.49 -49.52
C ARG A 193 -18.97 5.38 -49.47
N LYS A 194 -19.84 5.39 -48.48
CA LYS A 194 -21.16 6.06 -48.55
C LYS A 194 -21.69 6.27 -47.15
#